data_b41e3ac9385723250a0ddadcf103d495
#
_entry.id   b41e3ac9385723250a0ddadcf103d495
#
_cell.length_a   1.000
_cell.length_b   1.000
_cell.length_c   1.000
_cell.angle_alpha   90.00
_cell.angle_beta   90.00
_cell.angle_gamma   90.00
#
_symmetry.space_group_name_H-M   'P 1'
#
loop_
_entity.id
_entity.type
_entity.pdbx_description
1 polymer ?
#
loop_
_entity_poly.entity_id
_entity_poly.type
_entity_poly.pdbx_seq_one_letter_code
_entity_poly.pdbx_strand_id
1 'polypeptide(L)'
;VLTKERKTKNNTSAIEPVFILDQTFCPNIRFMGKGETLSAVKAISYVSGSKFPSGGLCTAGYCVANEKAAELMKDIETHLKLCNNEATTLQVQLLAKQLPSMNQRISEAYINTRRFVNYIKKVLPEAKINFVSEELAKEGYTPSVFSLDLPTKGGSDKEKENYKRELNLQLINLMIQEIPNESKFCVSYGQLKGCYWTIPATSTQGTTKEEDKDYIVRASLSPNMDMERHEDIFMAFVNSI
;
A
#
# COMPACT_ATOMS: atom_id res chain seq x y z
N VAL A 1 14.87 20.64 11.24
CA VAL A 1 14.09 21.80 11.71
C VAL A 1 13.58 21.53 13.13
N LEU A 2 12.84 20.47 13.40
CA LEU A 2 12.27 20.17 14.73
C LEU A 2 13.32 19.93 15.84
N THR A 3 14.51 19.48 15.50
CA THR A 3 15.60 19.26 16.47
C THR A 3 16.39 20.52 16.83
N LYS A 4 16.38 21.58 16.01
CA LYS A 4 17.08 22.83 16.28
C LYS A 4 16.28 23.75 17.24
N GLU A 5 14.98 23.76 17.16
CA GLU A 5 14.15 24.68 17.99
C GLU A 5 14.01 24.24 19.45
N ARG A 6 14.18 22.92 19.76
CA ARG A 6 14.09 22.41 21.13
C ARG A 6 15.36 22.65 21.99
N LYS A 7 16.50 22.98 21.39
CA LYS A 7 17.75 23.24 22.14
C LYS A 7 17.81 24.60 22.82
N THR A 8 16.87 25.47 22.61
CA THR A 8 16.91 26.89 23.08
C THR A 8 15.99 27.22 24.24
N LYS A 9 15.19 26.29 24.74
CA LYS A 9 14.33 26.53 25.92
C LYS A 9 14.48 25.42 26.96
N ASN A 10 15.17 25.78 28.04
CA ASN A 10 15.28 25.11 29.34
C ASN A 10 16.05 23.81 29.46
N ASN A 11 16.92 23.81 30.46
CA ASN A 11 17.82 22.80 31.02
C ASN A 11 17.12 21.52 31.59
N THR A 12 16.14 20.98 30.88
CA THR A 12 15.61 19.64 31.10
C THR A 12 16.11 18.80 29.94
N SER A 13 16.66 17.63 30.21
CA SER A 13 17.13 16.67 29.22
C SER A 13 16.08 16.49 28.11
N ALA A 14 16.27 17.18 26.99
CA ALA A 14 15.33 17.12 25.89
C ALA A 14 15.29 15.68 25.38
N ILE A 15 14.15 15.01 25.54
CA ILE A 15 13.93 13.65 25.02
C ILE A 15 14.13 13.73 23.51
N GLU A 16 15.15 13.03 23.02
CA GLU A 16 15.42 12.95 21.60
C GLU A 16 14.29 12.19 20.90
N PRO A 17 13.63 12.76 19.89
CA PRO A 17 12.54 12.08 19.21
C PRO A 17 13.03 10.85 18.45
N VAL A 18 12.24 9.80 18.46
CA VAL A 18 12.44 8.60 17.64
C VAL A 18 11.46 8.65 16.47
N PHE A 19 11.95 8.45 15.27
CA PHE A 19 11.12 8.33 14.07
C PHE A 19 10.74 6.86 13.87
N ILE A 20 9.43 6.60 13.78
CA ILE A 20 8.90 5.26 13.51
C ILE A 20 8.22 5.31 12.15
N LEU A 21 8.68 4.48 11.21
CA LEU A 21 8.18 4.43 9.85
C LEU A 21 7.46 3.12 9.60
N ASP A 22 6.22 3.21 9.15
CA ASP A 22 5.56 2.09 8.47
C ASP A 22 5.99 2.09 7.01
N GLN A 23 6.88 1.17 6.66
CA GLN A 23 7.37 0.99 5.28
C GLN A 23 6.65 -0.12 4.52
N THR A 24 5.54 -0.63 5.04
CA THR A 24 4.82 -1.74 4.42
C THR A 24 4.42 -1.45 2.97
N PHE A 25 4.11 -0.20 2.66
CA PHE A 25 3.71 0.24 1.32
C PHE A 25 4.88 0.40 0.35
N CYS A 26 6.07 0.76 0.84
CA CYS A 26 7.27 1.02 0.05
C CYS A 26 8.51 0.36 0.71
N PRO A 27 8.53 -0.98 0.87
CA PRO A 27 9.61 -1.65 1.61
C PRO A 27 10.96 -1.64 0.89
N ASN A 28 10.98 -1.27 -0.39
CA ASN A 28 12.15 -1.14 -1.24
C ASN A 28 12.88 0.22 -1.10
N ILE A 29 12.27 1.21 -0.44
CA ILE A 29 12.86 2.55 -0.30
C ILE A 29 13.80 2.57 0.91
N ARG A 30 14.95 3.22 0.76
CA ARG A 30 15.93 3.41 1.83
C ARG A 30 15.77 4.77 2.46
N PHE A 31 15.59 4.81 3.79
CA PHE A 31 15.47 6.06 4.55
C PHE A 31 16.50 6.19 5.65
N MET A 32 17.07 5.09 6.12
CA MET A 32 17.84 5.04 7.37
C MET A 32 19.33 4.69 7.18
N GLY A 33 19.74 4.36 5.97
CA GLY A 33 21.14 4.04 5.66
C GLY A 33 22.07 5.26 5.76
N LYS A 34 23.37 5.04 5.69
CA LYS A 34 24.36 6.11 5.71
C LYS A 34 24.15 7.07 4.52
N GLY A 35 23.98 8.35 4.83
CA GLY A 35 23.68 9.39 3.82
C GLY A 35 22.19 9.53 3.46
N GLU A 36 21.33 8.66 3.96
CA GLU A 36 19.89 8.75 3.75
C GLU A 36 19.23 9.79 4.67
N THR A 37 17.98 10.12 4.39
CA THR A 37 17.21 11.21 5.04
C THR A 37 17.19 11.12 6.56
N LEU A 38 17.08 9.91 7.13
CA LEU A 38 16.98 9.68 8.58
C LEU A 38 18.29 9.17 9.22
N SER A 39 19.40 9.19 8.50
CA SER A 39 20.69 8.73 9.03
C SER A 39 21.18 9.52 10.25
N ALA A 40 20.75 10.78 10.38
CA ALA A 40 21.18 11.69 11.45
C ALA A 40 20.35 11.62 12.74
N VAL A 41 19.22 10.91 12.76
CA VAL A 41 18.27 10.82 13.88
C VAL A 41 18.01 9.37 14.27
N LYS A 42 17.44 9.13 15.48
CA LYS A 42 16.98 7.79 15.86
C LYS A 42 15.79 7.39 14.99
N ALA A 43 15.89 6.29 14.27
CA ALA A 43 14.83 5.82 13.39
C ALA A 43 14.69 4.31 13.43
N ILE A 44 13.42 3.87 13.42
CA ILE A 44 13.01 2.48 13.33
C ILE A 44 11.99 2.37 12.19
N SER A 45 12.13 1.35 11.36
CA SER A 45 11.17 0.98 10.35
C SER A 45 10.57 -0.38 10.65
N TYR A 46 9.28 -0.54 10.40
CA TYR A 46 8.64 -1.85 10.40
C TYR A 46 7.91 -2.11 9.10
N VAL A 47 7.80 -3.39 8.74
CA VAL A 47 7.16 -3.84 7.51
C VAL A 47 6.30 -5.05 7.82
N SER A 48 5.03 -5.01 7.40
CA SER A 48 4.16 -6.18 7.49
C SER A 48 4.59 -7.27 6.52
N GLY A 49 4.85 -8.46 7.04
CA GLY A 49 5.18 -9.63 6.23
C GLY A 49 4.02 -10.13 5.37
N SER A 50 2.77 -9.78 5.73
CA SER A 50 1.58 -10.20 4.98
C SER A 50 1.39 -9.49 3.63
N LYS A 51 2.31 -8.61 3.27
CA LYS A 51 2.32 -7.85 2.02
C LYS A 51 3.49 -8.31 1.14
N PHE A 52 4.18 -7.39 0.50
CA PHE A 52 5.31 -7.68 -0.38
C PHE A 52 6.37 -8.65 0.18
N PRO A 53 6.77 -8.58 1.46
CA PRO A 53 7.80 -9.47 1.97
C PRO A 53 7.52 -10.95 1.76
N SER A 54 6.30 -11.42 2.08
CA SER A 54 5.92 -12.82 1.86
C SER A 54 5.06 -13.07 0.63
N GLY A 55 4.59 -12.01 -0.05
CA GLY A 55 3.58 -12.16 -1.11
C GLY A 55 2.22 -12.62 -0.59
N GLY A 56 1.89 -12.31 0.67
CA GLY A 56 0.63 -12.68 1.30
C GLY A 56 0.61 -14.05 1.99
N LEU A 57 1.73 -14.75 2.05
CA LEU A 57 1.80 -16.11 2.58
C LEU A 57 1.97 -16.18 4.10
N CYS A 58 2.34 -15.07 4.75
CA CYS A 58 2.73 -15.06 6.15
C CYS A 58 2.31 -13.76 6.83
N THR A 59 1.83 -13.84 8.08
CA THR A 59 1.40 -12.68 8.87
C THR A 59 2.50 -12.06 9.72
N ALA A 60 3.69 -12.65 9.77
CA ALA A 60 4.83 -12.05 10.46
C ALA A 60 5.36 -10.82 9.70
N GLY A 61 6.12 -10.01 10.39
CA GLY A 61 6.81 -8.85 9.83
C GLY A 61 8.24 -8.77 10.30
N TYR A 62 8.89 -7.68 9.96
CA TYR A 62 10.22 -7.37 10.49
C TYR A 62 10.33 -5.89 10.86
N CYS A 63 11.24 -5.63 11.77
CA CYS A 63 11.60 -4.30 12.23
C CYS A 63 13.09 -4.10 12.02
N VAL A 64 13.48 -2.90 11.58
CA VAL A 64 14.88 -2.51 11.36
C VAL A 64 15.11 -1.18 12.05
N ALA A 65 16.23 -1.07 12.78
CA ALA A 65 16.68 0.17 13.37
C ALA A 65 17.97 0.66 12.69
N ASN A 66 18.17 1.97 12.63
CA ASN A 66 19.48 2.50 12.28
C ASN A 66 20.43 2.45 13.49
N GLU A 67 21.72 2.71 13.26
CA GLU A 67 22.76 2.65 14.31
C GLU A 67 22.40 3.50 15.54
N LYS A 68 21.77 4.67 15.36
CA LYS A 68 21.40 5.57 16.46
C LYS A 68 20.25 5.04 17.32
N ALA A 69 19.45 4.12 16.81
CA ALA A 69 18.35 3.47 17.54
C ALA A 69 18.70 2.04 18.00
N ALA A 70 19.97 1.63 17.93
CA ALA A 70 20.38 0.26 18.23
C ALA A 70 20.03 -0.17 19.66
N GLU A 71 20.18 0.70 20.67
CA GLU A 71 19.81 0.39 22.06
C GLU A 71 18.29 0.19 22.20
N LEU A 72 17.50 1.06 21.58
CA LEU A 72 16.05 0.92 21.58
C LEU A 72 15.62 -0.40 20.89
N MET A 73 16.34 -0.85 19.87
CA MET A 73 16.07 -2.12 19.22
C MET A 73 16.27 -3.31 20.15
N LYS A 74 17.30 -3.27 21.02
CA LYS A 74 17.51 -4.31 22.06
C LYS A 74 16.34 -4.37 23.06
N ASP A 75 15.82 -3.21 23.44
CA ASP A 75 14.65 -3.13 24.31
C ASP A 75 13.41 -3.76 23.62
N ILE A 76 13.19 -3.45 22.34
CA ILE A 76 12.12 -4.04 21.53
C ILE A 76 12.26 -5.57 21.47
N GLU A 77 13.45 -6.08 21.17
CA GLU A 77 13.72 -7.52 21.14
C GLU A 77 13.42 -8.19 22.48
N THR A 78 13.81 -7.54 23.58
CA THR A 78 13.53 -8.03 24.93
C THR A 78 12.05 -8.11 25.19
N HIS A 79 11.28 -7.08 24.83
CA HIS A 79 9.83 -7.05 24.99
C HIS A 79 9.11 -8.08 24.11
N LEU A 80 9.57 -8.27 22.87
CA LEU A 80 9.02 -9.30 21.98
C LEU A 80 9.14 -10.70 22.60
N LYS A 81 10.30 -11.01 23.19
CA LYS A 81 10.51 -12.28 23.91
C LYS A 81 9.65 -12.42 25.14
N LEU A 82 9.60 -11.39 25.99
CA LEU A 82 8.77 -11.40 27.20
C LEU A 82 7.29 -11.58 26.93
N CYS A 83 6.80 -10.98 25.83
CA CYS A 83 5.40 -11.06 25.41
C CYS A 83 5.08 -12.27 24.52
N ASN A 84 6.07 -13.10 24.21
CA ASN A 84 5.95 -14.24 23.28
C ASN A 84 5.37 -13.82 21.91
N ASN A 85 5.81 -12.65 21.40
CA ASN A 85 5.37 -12.05 20.13
C ASN A 85 6.41 -12.20 19.00
N GLU A 86 7.40 -13.04 19.18
CA GLU A 86 8.38 -13.35 18.13
C GLU A 86 7.73 -14.17 17.01
N ALA A 87 8.25 -14.00 15.80
CA ALA A 87 7.81 -14.83 14.67
C ALA A 87 8.18 -16.30 14.90
N THR A 88 7.27 -17.19 14.54
CA THR A 88 7.53 -18.63 14.58
C THR A 88 8.57 -19.05 13.55
N THR A 89 9.21 -20.21 13.77
CA THR A 89 10.19 -20.77 12.83
C THR A 89 9.63 -20.86 11.40
N LEU A 90 8.39 -21.31 11.25
CA LEU A 90 7.75 -21.43 9.92
C LEU A 90 7.57 -20.04 9.27
N GLN A 91 7.16 -19.03 10.03
CA GLN A 91 7.01 -17.67 9.51
C GLN A 91 8.36 -17.08 9.06
N VAL A 92 9.42 -17.29 9.84
CA VAL A 92 10.79 -16.87 9.47
C VAL A 92 11.25 -17.57 8.19
N GLN A 93 11.04 -18.89 8.07
CA GLN A 93 11.40 -19.65 6.86
C GLN A 93 10.64 -19.14 5.62
N LEU A 94 9.34 -18.84 5.74
CA LEU A 94 8.55 -18.30 4.64
C LEU A 94 9.04 -16.90 4.22
N LEU A 95 9.32 -16.02 5.17
CA LEU A 95 9.91 -14.72 4.88
C LEU A 95 11.28 -14.84 4.22
N ALA A 96 12.18 -15.67 4.76
CA ALA A 96 13.51 -15.90 4.20
C ALA A 96 13.46 -16.43 2.76
N LYS A 97 12.47 -17.26 2.44
CA LYS A 97 12.25 -17.76 1.08
C LYS A 97 11.77 -16.69 0.11
N GLN A 98 10.91 -15.76 0.56
CA GLN A 98 10.24 -14.80 -0.31
C GLN A 98 10.97 -13.43 -0.42
N LEU A 99 11.68 -13.01 0.62
CA LEU A 99 12.37 -11.72 0.66
C LEU A 99 13.35 -11.48 -0.51
N PRO A 100 14.15 -12.47 -0.97
CA PRO A 100 15.08 -12.25 -2.08
C PRO A 100 14.43 -11.77 -3.38
N SER A 101 13.18 -12.18 -3.66
CA SER A 101 12.44 -11.78 -4.86
C SER A 101 11.58 -10.53 -4.66
N MET A 102 11.55 -9.94 -3.46
CA MET A 102 10.62 -8.86 -3.12
C MET A 102 10.73 -7.66 -4.06
N ASN A 103 11.94 -7.17 -4.29
CA ASN A 103 12.14 -5.98 -5.13
C ASN A 103 11.73 -6.23 -6.60
N GLN A 104 12.02 -7.42 -7.13
CA GLN A 104 11.58 -7.81 -8.46
C GLN A 104 10.04 -7.82 -8.52
N ARG A 105 9.38 -8.45 -7.55
CA ARG A 105 7.91 -8.51 -7.48
C ARG A 105 7.25 -7.13 -7.34
N ILE A 106 7.86 -6.21 -6.60
CA ILE A 106 7.41 -4.82 -6.51
C ILE A 106 7.47 -4.15 -7.89
N SER A 107 8.60 -4.30 -8.60
CA SER A 107 8.78 -3.72 -9.93
C SER A 107 7.77 -4.27 -10.94
N GLU A 108 7.59 -5.57 -10.99
CA GLU A 108 6.65 -6.22 -11.91
C GLU A 108 5.19 -5.83 -11.60
N ALA A 109 4.80 -5.80 -10.33
CA ALA A 109 3.48 -5.35 -9.90
C ALA A 109 3.24 -3.87 -10.27
N TYR A 110 4.26 -3.02 -10.12
CA TYR A 110 4.18 -1.62 -10.55
C TYR A 110 3.98 -1.50 -12.07
N ILE A 111 4.71 -2.29 -12.87
CA ILE A 111 4.57 -2.28 -14.33
C ILE A 111 3.12 -2.63 -14.73
N ASN A 112 2.57 -3.69 -14.15
CA ASN A 112 1.17 -4.07 -14.39
C ASN A 112 0.20 -2.97 -13.97
N THR A 113 0.43 -2.37 -12.80
CA THR A 113 -0.42 -1.29 -12.29
C THR A 113 -0.36 -0.06 -13.20
N ARG A 114 0.83 0.34 -13.64
CA ARG A 114 1.03 1.47 -14.57
C ARG A 114 0.34 1.21 -15.92
N ARG A 115 0.49 0.00 -16.46
CA ARG A 115 -0.20 -0.45 -17.69
C ARG A 115 -1.71 -0.28 -17.54
N PHE A 116 -2.27 -0.81 -16.47
CA PHE A 116 -3.72 -0.77 -16.24
C PHE A 116 -4.24 0.65 -16.01
N VAL A 117 -3.53 1.46 -15.22
CA VAL A 117 -3.86 2.89 -15.02
C VAL A 117 -3.85 3.65 -16.35
N ASN A 118 -2.86 3.43 -17.20
CA ASN A 118 -2.79 4.07 -18.51
C ASN A 118 -3.93 3.60 -19.43
N TYR A 119 -4.28 2.32 -19.37
CA TYR A 119 -5.43 1.78 -20.10
C TYR A 119 -6.73 2.43 -19.65
N ILE A 120 -7.00 2.49 -18.35
CA ILE A 120 -8.20 3.14 -17.78
C ILE A 120 -8.29 4.60 -18.24
N LYS A 121 -7.20 5.37 -18.16
CA LYS A 121 -7.15 6.77 -18.63
C LYS A 121 -7.52 6.91 -20.10
N LYS A 122 -7.17 5.92 -20.92
CA LYS A 122 -7.49 5.91 -22.35
C LYS A 122 -8.96 5.61 -22.61
N VAL A 123 -9.55 4.65 -21.92
CA VAL A 123 -10.90 4.13 -22.22
C VAL A 123 -12.00 4.82 -21.40
N LEU A 124 -11.64 5.45 -20.27
CA LEU A 124 -12.54 6.19 -19.38
C LEU A 124 -11.86 7.50 -18.91
N PRO A 125 -11.62 8.47 -19.80
CA PRO A 125 -10.84 9.67 -19.50
C PRO A 125 -11.48 10.59 -18.45
N GLU A 126 -12.77 10.51 -18.21
CA GLU A 126 -13.49 11.26 -17.19
C GLU A 126 -13.29 10.71 -15.76
N ALA A 127 -12.78 9.49 -15.61
CA ALA A 127 -12.47 8.93 -14.30
C ALA A 127 -11.22 9.59 -13.70
N LYS A 128 -11.28 9.90 -12.42
CA LYS A 128 -10.11 10.43 -11.71
C LYS A 128 -9.32 9.28 -11.10
N ILE A 129 -8.02 9.28 -11.34
CA ILE A 129 -7.12 8.25 -10.84
C ILE A 129 -6.07 8.88 -9.95
N ASN A 130 -5.99 8.41 -8.70
CA ASN A 130 -4.89 8.73 -7.80
C ASN A 130 -3.86 7.59 -7.87
N PHE A 131 -2.71 7.90 -8.46
CA PHE A 131 -1.58 7.01 -8.60
C PHE A 131 -0.28 7.82 -8.61
N VAL A 132 0.84 7.16 -8.32
CA VAL A 132 2.15 7.80 -8.27
C VAL A 132 2.51 8.50 -9.60
N SER A 133 3.11 9.68 -9.52
CA SER A 133 3.62 10.39 -10.68
C SER A 133 4.83 9.68 -11.31
N GLU A 134 5.18 10.05 -12.54
CA GLU A 134 6.36 9.51 -13.24
C GLU A 134 7.66 9.93 -12.55
N GLU A 135 7.71 11.15 -12.00
CA GLU A 135 8.86 11.71 -11.31
C GLU A 135 9.15 10.91 -10.03
N LEU A 136 8.15 10.70 -9.17
CA LEU A 136 8.28 9.91 -7.96
C LEU A 136 8.59 8.44 -8.26
N ALA A 137 8.06 7.90 -9.35
CA ALA A 137 8.39 6.53 -9.77
C ALA A 137 9.87 6.38 -10.16
N LYS A 138 10.47 7.40 -10.80
CA LYS A 138 11.91 7.44 -11.11
C LYS A 138 12.77 7.52 -9.86
N GLU A 139 12.26 8.08 -8.77
CA GLU A 139 12.90 8.09 -7.45
C GLU A 139 12.75 6.75 -6.70
N GLY A 140 12.05 5.76 -7.28
CA GLY A 140 11.88 4.43 -6.72
C GLY A 140 10.55 4.19 -6.01
N TYR A 141 9.64 5.19 -5.94
CA TYR A 141 8.30 5.01 -5.40
C TYR A 141 7.40 4.28 -6.40
N THR A 142 7.36 2.96 -6.30
CA THR A 142 6.70 2.07 -7.25
C THR A 142 5.55 1.27 -6.60
N PRO A 143 4.45 1.93 -6.19
CA PRO A 143 3.31 1.24 -5.57
C PRO A 143 2.56 0.38 -6.58
N SER A 144 1.96 -0.71 -6.10
CA SER A 144 1.07 -1.57 -6.87
C SER A 144 -0.42 -1.27 -6.64
N VAL A 145 -0.71 -0.12 -6.04
CA VAL A 145 -2.07 0.27 -5.64
C VAL A 145 -2.41 1.60 -6.25
N PHE A 146 -3.62 1.72 -6.79
CA PHE A 146 -4.19 2.99 -7.21
C PHE A 146 -5.63 3.11 -6.72
N SER A 147 -6.15 4.34 -6.68
CA SER A 147 -7.56 4.64 -6.43
C SER A 147 -8.20 5.18 -7.69
N LEU A 148 -9.43 4.74 -7.93
CA LEU A 148 -10.25 5.09 -9.09
C LEU A 148 -11.56 5.70 -8.60
N ASP A 149 -11.77 6.98 -8.93
CA ASP A 149 -13.02 7.69 -8.73
C ASP A 149 -13.79 7.68 -10.05
N LEU A 150 -14.85 6.88 -10.11
CA LEU A 150 -15.69 6.70 -11.30
C LEU A 150 -16.58 7.93 -11.53
N PRO A 151 -16.99 8.21 -12.79
CA PRO A 151 -17.84 9.34 -13.10
C PRO A 151 -19.20 9.24 -12.40
N THR A 152 -19.81 10.38 -12.10
CA THR A 152 -21.11 10.46 -11.42
C THR A 152 -22.20 10.93 -12.33
N LYS A 153 -23.42 10.44 -12.06
CA LYS A 153 -24.67 10.96 -12.64
C LYS A 153 -25.64 11.27 -11.50
N GLY A 154 -26.52 12.24 -11.70
CA GLY A 154 -27.55 12.64 -10.74
C GLY A 154 -27.58 14.14 -10.45
N GLY A 155 -28.72 14.63 -9.97
CA GLY A 155 -28.93 16.05 -9.65
C GLY A 155 -28.51 16.43 -8.24
N SER A 156 -28.85 15.61 -7.25
CA SER A 156 -28.52 15.81 -5.83
C SER A 156 -27.26 15.05 -5.44
N ASP A 157 -26.62 15.48 -4.34
CA ASP A 157 -25.41 14.81 -3.83
C ASP A 157 -25.70 13.36 -3.40
N LYS A 158 -26.88 13.09 -2.84
CA LYS A 158 -27.30 11.74 -2.47
C LYS A 158 -27.49 10.82 -3.68
N GLU A 159 -28.04 11.35 -4.78
CA GLU A 159 -28.19 10.58 -6.04
C GLU A 159 -26.83 10.26 -6.64
N LYS A 160 -25.90 11.22 -6.64
CA LYS A 160 -24.52 11.03 -7.11
C LYS A 160 -23.80 9.98 -6.27
N GLU A 161 -23.94 10.04 -4.94
CA GLU A 161 -23.34 9.08 -4.00
C GLU A 161 -23.87 7.66 -4.25
N ASN A 162 -25.18 7.50 -4.34
CA ASN A 162 -25.81 6.21 -4.63
C ASN A 162 -25.33 5.64 -5.98
N TYR A 163 -25.31 6.48 -7.01
CA TYR A 163 -24.83 6.08 -8.33
C TYR A 163 -23.38 5.61 -8.30
N LYS A 164 -22.49 6.36 -7.66
CA LYS A 164 -21.08 5.95 -7.49
C LYS A 164 -20.95 4.61 -6.77
N ARG A 165 -21.71 4.44 -5.71
CA ARG A 165 -21.69 3.19 -4.93
C ARG A 165 -22.11 1.99 -5.77
N GLU A 166 -23.20 2.11 -6.51
CA GLU A 166 -23.69 1.06 -7.40
C GLU A 166 -22.67 0.75 -8.50
N LEU A 167 -22.10 1.79 -9.12
CA LEU A 167 -21.11 1.66 -10.17
C LEU A 167 -19.81 0.99 -9.69
N ASN A 168 -19.35 1.36 -8.50
CA ASN A 168 -18.19 0.73 -7.87
C ASN A 168 -18.43 -0.77 -7.62
N LEU A 169 -19.60 -1.13 -7.12
CA LEU A 169 -19.97 -2.52 -6.89
C LEU A 169 -20.12 -3.29 -8.20
N GLN A 170 -20.71 -2.68 -9.23
CA GLN A 170 -20.82 -3.26 -10.57
C GLN A 170 -19.45 -3.61 -11.14
N LEU A 171 -18.49 -2.67 -11.12
CA LEU A 171 -17.12 -2.92 -11.57
C LEU A 171 -16.48 -4.08 -10.81
N ILE A 172 -16.50 -4.01 -9.48
CA ILE A 172 -15.83 -5.02 -8.64
C ILE A 172 -16.45 -6.40 -8.84
N ASN A 173 -17.79 -6.49 -8.88
CA ASN A 173 -18.48 -7.75 -9.09
C ASN A 173 -18.17 -8.34 -10.46
N LEU A 174 -18.15 -7.51 -11.51
CA LEU A 174 -17.81 -7.96 -12.86
C LEU A 174 -16.37 -8.55 -12.89
N MET A 175 -15.41 -7.82 -12.34
CA MET A 175 -14.01 -8.29 -12.30
C MET A 175 -13.88 -9.63 -11.54
N ILE A 176 -14.61 -9.81 -10.44
CA ILE A 176 -14.56 -11.04 -9.64
C ILE A 176 -15.27 -12.19 -10.35
N GLN A 177 -16.39 -11.94 -10.98
CA GLN A 177 -17.18 -12.97 -11.67
C GLN A 177 -16.45 -13.49 -12.92
N GLU A 178 -15.87 -12.60 -13.69
CA GLU A 178 -15.20 -12.95 -14.96
C GLU A 178 -13.81 -13.56 -14.76
N ILE A 179 -13.10 -13.17 -13.67
CA ILE A 179 -11.76 -13.70 -13.37
C ILE A 179 -11.67 -14.16 -11.89
N PRO A 180 -12.46 -15.15 -11.47
CA PRO A 180 -12.55 -15.54 -10.05
C PRO A 180 -11.24 -16.09 -9.46
N ASN A 181 -10.33 -16.57 -10.30
CA ASN A 181 -9.02 -17.07 -9.89
C ASN A 181 -7.96 -15.97 -9.70
N GLU A 182 -8.23 -14.78 -10.24
CA GLU A 182 -7.26 -13.66 -10.22
C GLU A 182 -7.82 -12.37 -9.59
N SER A 183 -9.14 -12.20 -9.48
CA SER A 183 -9.76 -11.04 -8.86
C SER A 183 -10.48 -11.41 -7.57
N LYS A 184 -10.28 -10.60 -6.52
CA LYS A 184 -10.87 -10.82 -5.19
C LYS A 184 -11.27 -9.51 -4.55
N PHE A 185 -12.36 -9.52 -3.78
CA PHE A 185 -12.69 -8.43 -2.86
C PHE A 185 -11.85 -8.58 -1.60
N CYS A 186 -10.82 -7.75 -1.45
CA CYS A 186 -9.92 -7.83 -0.32
C CYS A 186 -9.17 -6.51 -0.10
N VAL A 187 -9.03 -6.13 1.17
CA VAL A 187 -8.23 -4.98 1.60
C VAL A 187 -6.76 -5.38 1.74
N SER A 188 -6.13 -5.81 0.65
CA SER A 188 -4.72 -6.22 0.68
C SER A 188 -3.97 -5.71 -0.55
N TYR A 189 -2.64 -5.87 -0.52
CA TYR A 189 -1.72 -5.57 -1.63
C TYR A 189 -0.42 -6.35 -1.45
N GLY A 190 0.44 -6.33 -2.48
CA GLY A 190 1.73 -7.01 -2.42
C GLY A 190 1.64 -8.53 -2.46
N GLN A 191 0.56 -9.08 -2.99
CA GLN A 191 0.33 -10.51 -3.15
C GLN A 191 1.10 -11.06 -4.35
N LEU A 192 1.28 -12.39 -4.40
CA LEU A 192 2.02 -13.04 -5.48
C LEU A 192 1.25 -13.08 -6.80
N LYS A 193 -0.08 -13.10 -6.75
CA LYS A 193 -0.95 -13.29 -7.92
C LYS A 193 -2.24 -12.50 -7.77
N GLY A 194 -2.72 -11.97 -8.89
CA GLY A 194 -4.07 -11.45 -9.07
C GLY A 194 -4.26 -9.97 -8.74
N CYS A 195 -5.49 -9.54 -8.84
CA CYS A 195 -5.95 -8.18 -8.56
C CYS A 195 -6.88 -8.18 -7.35
N TYR A 196 -6.65 -7.23 -6.44
CA TYR A 196 -7.40 -7.10 -5.19
C TYR A 196 -8.17 -5.80 -5.21
N TRP A 197 -9.48 -5.92 -5.19
CA TRP A 197 -10.43 -4.82 -5.29
C TRP A 197 -11.06 -4.51 -3.95
N THR A 198 -11.28 -3.25 -3.63
CA THR A 198 -12.01 -2.84 -2.43
C THR A 198 -12.58 -1.44 -2.60
N ILE A 199 -13.59 -1.13 -1.78
CA ILE A 199 -14.09 0.22 -1.56
C ILE A 199 -13.59 0.64 -0.17
N PRO A 200 -12.63 1.58 -0.06
CA PRO A 200 -11.98 1.91 1.20
C PRO A 200 -12.81 2.82 2.11
N ALA A 201 -14.12 2.64 2.16
CA ALA A 201 -15.05 3.52 2.86
C ALA A 201 -14.83 3.66 4.39
N THR A 202 -14.06 2.74 5.01
CA THR A 202 -13.87 2.73 6.47
C THR A 202 -12.47 2.30 6.87
N SER A 203 -11.53 2.28 5.95
CA SER A 203 -10.26 1.63 6.22
C SER A 203 -9.33 2.48 7.05
N THR A 204 -8.48 1.81 7.79
CA THR A 204 -7.29 2.24 8.50
C THR A 204 -6.32 3.14 7.70
N GLN A 205 -6.62 3.51 6.48
CA GLN A 205 -5.78 4.31 5.60
C GLN A 205 -6.22 5.77 5.45
N GLY A 206 -6.89 6.29 6.41
CA GLY A 206 -7.38 7.65 6.46
C GLY A 206 -8.87 7.65 6.77
N THR A 207 -9.19 8.15 7.93
CA THR A 207 -10.56 8.44 8.33
C THR A 207 -11.06 9.59 7.48
N THR A 208 -11.78 9.28 6.43
CA THR A 208 -12.77 10.23 5.94
C THR A 208 -13.88 10.26 6.98
N LYS A 209 -14.24 11.43 7.45
CA LYS A 209 -15.47 11.63 8.22
C LYS A 209 -16.64 11.07 7.41
N GLU A 210 -17.69 10.60 8.08
CA GLU A 210 -18.86 10.06 7.38
C GLU A 210 -19.45 11.01 6.34
N GLU A 211 -19.25 12.31 6.53
CA GLU A 211 -19.68 13.38 5.65
C GLU A 211 -18.84 13.53 4.36
N ASP A 212 -17.61 12.99 4.33
CA ASP A 212 -16.66 13.11 3.22
C ASP A 212 -16.38 11.74 2.55
N LYS A 213 -17.35 10.81 2.55
CA LYS A 213 -17.20 9.49 1.92
C LYS A 213 -17.17 9.60 0.40
N ASP A 214 -15.98 9.83 -0.13
CA ASP A 214 -15.73 9.57 -1.53
C ASP A 214 -15.80 8.07 -1.79
N TYR A 215 -16.88 7.62 -2.43
CA TYR A 215 -16.99 6.24 -2.90
C TYR A 215 -16.02 6.05 -4.06
N ILE A 216 -14.82 5.59 -3.74
CA ILE A 216 -13.78 5.28 -4.71
C ILE A 216 -13.51 3.77 -4.73
N VAL A 217 -13.08 3.27 -5.85
CA VAL A 217 -12.51 1.91 -5.95
C VAL A 217 -11.02 1.98 -5.69
N ARG A 218 -10.51 1.06 -4.89
CA ARG A 218 -9.08 0.82 -4.77
C ARG A 218 -8.74 -0.52 -5.38
N ALA A 219 -7.76 -0.55 -6.26
CA ALA A 219 -7.24 -1.77 -6.85
C ALA A 219 -5.75 -1.94 -6.53
N SER A 220 -5.34 -3.17 -6.25
CA SER A 220 -3.95 -3.56 -6.09
C SER A 220 -3.63 -4.71 -7.04
N LEU A 221 -2.60 -4.51 -7.87
CA LEU A 221 -2.18 -5.49 -8.85
C LEU A 221 -0.95 -6.24 -8.39
N SER A 222 -0.86 -7.49 -8.79
CA SER A 222 0.27 -8.38 -8.49
C SER A 222 1.17 -8.56 -9.73
N PRO A 223 2.37 -9.15 -9.59
CA PRO A 223 3.22 -9.43 -10.74
C PRO A 223 2.63 -10.47 -11.70
N ASN A 224 1.95 -11.47 -11.15
CA ASN A 224 1.42 -12.58 -11.95
C ASN A 224 -0.09 -12.40 -12.20
N MET A 225 -0.43 -11.85 -13.36
CA MET A 225 -1.82 -11.65 -13.79
C MET A 225 -1.94 -11.63 -15.32
N ASP A 226 -3.12 -12.00 -15.81
CA ASP A 226 -3.51 -11.84 -17.20
C ASP A 226 -4.01 -10.41 -17.45
N MET A 227 -3.09 -9.53 -17.83
CA MET A 227 -3.40 -8.10 -18.02
C MET A 227 -4.37 -7.86 -19.18
N GLU A 228 -4.29 -8.62 -20.28
CA GLU A 228 -5.17 -8.45 -21.43
C GLU A 228 -6.61 -8.75 -21.04
N ARG A 229 -6.82 -9.85 -20.34
CA ARG A 229 -8.15 -10.21 -19.84
C ARG A 229 -8.72 -9.18 -18.87
N HIS A 230 -7.90 -8.60 -17.98
CA HIS A 230 -8.34 -7.54 -17.09
C HIS A 230 -8.73 -6.27 -17.85
N GLU A 231 -7.99 -5.91 -18.90
CA GLU A 231 -8.28 -4.79 -19.78
C GLU A 231 -9.59 -5.01 -20.56
N ASP A 232 -9.82 -6.21 -21.10
CA ASP A 232 -11.03 -6.56 -21.83
C ASP A 232 -12.29 -6.47 -20.95
N ILE A 233 -12.21 -6.98 -19.71
CA ILE A 233 -13.34 -6.92 -18.78
C ILE A 233 -13.59 -5.47 -18.34
N PHE A 234 -12.54 -4.69 -18.13
CA PHE A 234 -12.71 -3.27 -17.82
C PHE A 234 -13.38 -2.52 -19.00
N MET A 235 -13.04 -2.86 -20.24
CA MET A 235 -13.72 -2.31 -21.43
C MET A 235 -15.19 -2.72 -21.48
N ALA A 236 -15.53 -3.99 -21.15
CA ALA A 236 -16.90 -4.43 -21.07
C ALA A 236 -17.69 -3.64 -20.02
N PHE A 237 -17.07 -3.35 -18.86
CA PHE A 237 -17.66 -2.45 -17.86
C PHE A 237 -17.91 -1.05 -18.43
N VAL A 238 -16.91 -0.44 -19.07
CA VAL A 238 -17.05 0.91 -19.68
C VAL A 238 -18.19 0.97 -20.69
N ASN A 239 -18.34 -0.07 -21.50
CA ASN A 239 -19.43 -0.15 -22.48
C ASN A 239 -20.82 -0.34 -21.85
N SER A 240 -20.91 -0.68 -20.56
CA SER A 240 -22.16 -0.91 -19.84
C SER A 240 -22.68 0.31 -19.07
N ILE A 241 -21.92 1.40 -19.00
CA ILE A 241 -22.24 2.62 -18.25
C ILE A 241 -22.47 3.81 -19.18
#